data_2389087a41cb00378fc3791351863a6c
#
_entry.id   2389087a41cb00378fc3791351863a6c
#
_cell.length_a   1.000
_cell.length_b   1.000
_cell.length_c   1.000
_cell.angle_alpha   90.00
_cell.angle_beta   90.00
_cell.angle_gamma   90.00
#
_symmetry.space_group_name_H-M   'P 1'
#
loop_
_entity.id
_entity.type
_entity.pdbx_description
1 polymer ?
#
loop_
_entity_poly.entity_id
_entity_poly.type
_entity_poly.pdbx_seq_one_letter_code
_entity_poly.pdbx_strand_id
1 'polypeptide(L)'
;MKKIFFAIVLVLNCWVLSAQQDIFVQNKIVSPEIHQDNTVTFRVKAPHATSVSVSGSMDVSHGFADLTLPLKKGEDGVWSVTTAVLSPELYRYFFTIDGVRTVDPGNAFVIRDVASVSNIFLIGGGQADLYKVNKVSHGTLSFRWYNSPRNSMNRRLTVYTPAGYESSNKKYPVLYLLHGIGGDEEAWISSGRLVEIMDNLIAQRKATPMIVVMTNGNVSQEAAPGNGSDGFKKPEFMLPHTMDGKFEETFMDVIDFIDHNYRTINNKAGRAIAGLSMGGFHTAYISMNYPDKFAYVGLFSAAIGVKPGMPSNSEIYKDVDVKLEKQKQFGLKLYWIAIGKDDKLVYPGLQDYLADLNKIGLKYEYLETAGGHTWNNWRVYLTTFTPQLFK
;
A
#
# COMPACT_ATOMS: atom_id res chain seq x y z
N MET A 1 -82.12 -26.62 -10.64
CA MET A 1 -81.05 -25.77 -11.03
C MET A 1 -79.89 -25.93 -10.04
N LYS A 2 -78.92 -26.76 -10.40
CA LYS A 2 -77.76 -27.04 -9.52
C LYS A 2 -76.66 -26.02 -9.83
N LYS A 3 -76.27 -25.23 -8.84
CA LYS A 3 -75.10 -24.32 -8.96
C LYS A 3 -73.84 -25.09 -8.60
N ILE A 4 -72.98 -25.26 -9.58
CA ILE A 4 -71.68 -25.86 -9.43
C ILE A 4 -70.71 -24.74 -8.98
N PHE A 5 -70.19 -24.89 -7.78
CA PHE A 5 -69.12 -24.03 -7.27
C PHE A 5 -67.77 -24.60 -7.77
N PHE A 6 -67.10 -23.88 -8.65
CA PHE A 6 -65.73 -24.16 -9.05
C PHE A 6 -64.79 -23.53 -8.03
N ALA A 7 -64.22 -24.33 -7.19
CA ALA A 7 -63.11 -23.88 -6.33
C ALA A 7 -61.80 -23.90 -7.12
N ILE A 8 -61.34 -22.74 -7.52
CA ILE A 8 -60.00 -22.56 -8.07
C ILE A 8 -59.00 -22.63 -6.93
N VAL A 9 -58.30 -23.77 -6.78
CA VAL A 9 -57.15 -23.88 -5.90
C VAL A 9 -55.96 -23.19 -6.60
N LEU A 10 -55.70 -21.95 -6.21
CA LEU A 10 -54.47 -21.26 -6.58
C LEU A 10 -53.32 -21.89 -5.82
N VAL A 11 -52.55 -22.78 -6.50
CA VAL A 11 -51.28 -23.24 -5.98
C VAL A 11 -50.29 -22.08 -6.14
N LEU A 12 -50.13 -21.30 -5.10
CA LEU A 12 -49.03 -20.36 -4.98
C LEU A 12 -47.72 -21.17 -4.84
N ASN A 13 -47.04 -21.39 -5.96
CA ASN A 13 -45.64 -21.74 -5.92
C ASN A 13 -44.86 -20.53 -5.39
N CYS A 14 -44.67 -20.49 -4.07
CA CYS A 14 -43.69 -19.62 -3.47
C CYS A 14 -42.29 -20.08 -3.94
N TRP A 15 -41.84 -19.55 -5.06
CA TRP A 15 -40.41 -19.54 -5.32
C TRP A 15 -39.80 -18.67 -4.22
N VAL A 16 -39.16 -19.33 -3.27
CA VAL A 16 -38.31 -18.64 -2.31
C VAL A 16 -37.15 -18.07 -3.13
N LEU A 17 -37.33 -16.85 -3.58
CA LEU A 17 -36.21 -16.06 -4.12
C LEU A 17 -35.24 -15.84 -2.95
N SER A 18 -34.19 -16.65 -2.89
CA SER A 18 -33.06 -16.44 -2.00
C SER A 18 -32.32 -15.20 -2.49
N ALA A 19 -32.90 -14.03 -2.19
CA ALA A 19 -32.24 -12.72 -2.42
C ALA A 19 -31.29 -12.37 -1.27
N GLN A 20 -31.19 -13.25 -0.26
CA GLN A 20 -30.19 -13.12 0.80
C GLN A 20 -28.90 -13.82 0.37
N GLN A 21 -27.77 -13.23 0.73
CA GLN A 21 -26.48 -13.92 0.63
C GLN A 21 -26.65 -15.34 1.16
N ASP A 22 -26.17 -16.29 0.37
CA ASP A 22 -26.28 -17.72 0.72
C ASP A 22 -25.38 -18.05 1.91
N ILE A 23 -25.87 -17.71 3.12
CA ILE A 23 -25.18 -17.95 4.39
C ILE A 23 -25.07 -19.46 4.73
N PHE A 24 -25.70 -20.31 3.93
CA PHE A 24 -25.73 -21.76 4.15
C PHE A 24 -24.85 -22.55 3.16
N VAL A 25 -24.27 -21.91 2.13
CA VAL A 25 -23.26 -22.58 1.30
C VAL A 25 -21.98 -22.68 2.12
N GLN A 26 -21.85 -23.78 2.84
CA GLN A 26 -20.55 -24.19 3.35
C GLN A 26 -19.65 -24.49 2.14
N ASN A 27 -18.76 -23.55 1.79
CA ASN A 27 -17.71 -23.82 0.85
C ASN A 27 -16.78 -24.86 1.51
N LYS A 28 -16.95 -26.13 1.14
CA LYS A 28 -16.15 -27.26 1.70
C LYS A 28 -14.69 -27.22 1.21
N ILE A 29 -14.38 -26.33 0.26
CA ILE A 29 -13.05 -26.20 -0.32
C ILE A 29 -12.29 -25.15 0.47
N VAL A 30 -11.23 -25.57 1.14
CA VAL A 30 -10.30 -24.68 1.84
C VAL A 30 -9.25 -24.23 0.84
N SER A 31 -9.19 -22.91 0.60
CA SER A 31 -8.19 -22.28 -0.26
C SER A 31 -7.97 -20.82 0.19
N PRO A 32 -6.72 -20.37 0.41
CA PRO A 32 -5.51 -21.20 0.50
C PRO A 32 -5.48 -21.99 1.82
N GLU A 33 -4.95 -23.21 1.78
CA GLU A 33 -4.64 -23.96 2.99
C GLU A 33 -3.15 -23.85 3.29
N ILE A 34 -2.81 -23.22 4.41
CA ILE A 34 -1.43 -23.05 4.86
C ILE A 34 -1.08 -24.20 5.78
N HIS A 35 -0.04 -24.95 5.43
CA HIS A 35 0.42 -26.11 6.20
C HIS A 35 1.46 -25.70 7.26
N GLN A 36 1.71 -26.59 8.21
CA GLN A 36 2.66 -26.34 9.31
C GLN A 36 4.10 -26.16 8.84
N ASP A 37 4.45 -26.71 7.68
CA ASP A 37 5.75 -26.56 7.03
C ASP A 37 5.86 -25.32 6.13
N ASN A 38 4.85 -24.45 6.16
CA ASN A 38 4.73 -23.26 5.30
C ASN A 38 4.58 -23.57 3.79
N THR A 39 4.24 -24.79 3.40
CA THR A 39 3.70 -25.02 2.07
C THR A 39 2.25 -24.56 2.02
N VAL A 40 1.75 -24.19 0.84
CA VAL A 40 0.38 -23.69 0.66
C VAL A 40 -0.32 -24.44 -0.45
N THR A 41 -1.49 -24.99 -0.15
CA THR A 41 -2.33 -25.65 -1.15
C THR A 41 -3.45 -24.71 -1.60
N PHE A 42 -3.46 -24.41 -2.88
CA PHE A 42 -4.55 -23.68 -3.54
C PHE A 42 -5.52 -24.66 -4.17
N ARG A 43 -6.83 -24.38 -4.05
CA ARG A 43 -7.90 -25.21 -4.62
C ARG A 43 -9.02 -24.33 -5.20
N VAL A 44 -9.55 -24.73 -6.35
CA VAL A 44 -10.75 -24.12 -6.92
C VAL A 44 -11.60 -25.18 -7.63
N LYS A 45 -12.91 -25.10 -7.48
CA LYS A 45 -13.84 -25.98 -8.19
C LYS A 45 -14.19 -25.37 -9.54
N ALA A 46 -13.71 -26.01 -10.60
CA ALA A 46 -13.97 -25.61 -11.98
C ALA A 46 -14.11 -26.86 -12.88
N PRO A 47 -15.22 -27.61 -12.74
CA PRO A 47 -15.36 -28.95 -13.35
C PRO A 47 -15.33 -28.91 -14.89
N HIS A 48 -15.68 -27.79 -15.52
CA HIS A 48 -15.71 -27.64 -16.97
C HIS A 48 -14.47 -26.95 -17.54
N ALA A 49 -13.58 -26.43 -16.67
CA ALA A 49 -12.36 -25.79 -17.12
C ALA A 49 -11.39 -26.77 -17.79
N THR A 50 -10.64 -26.26 -18.75
CA THR A 50 -9.59 -26.97 -19.49
C THR A 50 -8.20 -26.63 -18.96
N SER A 51 -8.05 -25.43 -18.34
CA SER A 51 -6.80 -24.98 -17.74
C SER A 51 -7.07 -24.13 -16.52
N VAL A 52 -6.29 -24.34 -15.46
CA VAL A 52 -6.31 -23.50 -14.25
C VAL A 52 -4.88 -23.30 -13.76
N SER A 53 -4.55 -22.06 -13.44
CA SER A 53 -3.30 -21.71 -12.78
C SER A 53 -3.54 -20.73 -11.63
N VAL A 54 -2.62 -20.71 -10.67
CA VAL A 54 -2.52 -19.68 -9.63
C VAL A 54 -1.26 -18.86 -9.88
N SER A 55 -1.38 -17.54 -9.84
CA SER A 55 -0.26 -16.62 -9.97
C SER A 55 -0.21 -15.69 -8.76
N GLY A 56 1.00 -15.33 -8.31
CA GLY A 56 1.13 -14.44 -7.16
C GLY A 56 2.58 -14.08 -6.81
N SER A 57 2.73 -13.21 -5.81
CA SER A 57 4.02 -12.72 -5.32
C SER A 57 4.78 -13.73 -4.47
N MET A 58 4.72 -15.02 -4.82
CA MET A 58 5.27 -16.14 -4.04
C MET A 58 6.76 -16.38 -4.30
N ASP A 59 7.36 -15.63 -5.20
CA ASP A 59 8.80 -15.67 -5.46
C ASP A 59 9.36 -14.25 -5.50
N VAL A 60 10.08 -13.89 -4.44
CA VAL A 60 10.70 -12.55 -4.31
C VAL A 60 11.91 -12.35 -5.24
N SER A 61 12.47 -13.42 -5.80
CA SER A 61 13.64 -13.35 -6.68
C SER A 61 13.32 -12.86 -8.10
N HIS A 62 12.05 -12.86 -8.49
CA HIS A 62 11.60 -12.51 -9.83
C HIS A 62 11.18 -11.04 -10.02
N GLY A 63 11.51 -10.15 -9.09
CA GLY A 63 11.21 -8.71 -9.20
C GLY A 63 9.71 -8.42 -9.23
N PHE A 64 9.18 -7.94 -10.37
CA PHE A 64 7.74 -7.70 -10.57
C PHE A 64 6.96 -8.94 -10.98
N ALA A 65 7.64 -9.99 -11.46
CA ALA A 65 6.96 -11.13 -12.05
C ALA A 65 6.30 -12.01 -10.97
N ASP A 66 5.03 -12.32 -11.18
CA ASP A 66 4.35 -13.30 -10.36
C ASP A 66 4.82 -14.72 -10.70
N LEU A 67 5.05 -15.54 -9.68
CA LEU A 67 5.19 -16.99 -9.88
C LEU A 67 3.85 -17.57 -10.32
N THR A 68 3.86 -18.32 -11.41
CA THR A 68 2.65 -18.99 -11.93
C THR A 68 2.80 -20.50 -11.82
N LEU A 69 1.86 -21.14 -11.12
CA LEU A 69 1.81 -22.59 -10.93
C LEU A 69 0.54 -23.16 -11.60
N PRO A 70 0.67 -24.13 -12.52
CA PRO A 70 -0.48 -24.85 -13.06
C PRO A 70 -1.11 -25.77 -12.02
N LEU A 71 -2.43 -25.82 -11.97
CA LEU A 71 -3.17 -26.73 -11.11
C LEU A 71 -3.49 -28.04 -11.84
N LYS A 72 -3.64 -29.11 -11.07
CA LYS A 72 -4.08 -30.42 -11.56
C LYS A 72 -5.54 -30.64 -11.19
N LYS A 73 -6.33 -31.14 -12.13
CA LYS A 73 -7.74 -31.46 -11.95
C LYS A 73 -7.92 -32.80 -11.26
N GLY A 74 -8.70 -32.81 -10.20
CA GLY A 74 -9.18 -34.04 -9.54
C GLY A 74 -10.45 -34.60 -10.19
N GLU A 75 -10.83 -35.81 -9.84
CA GLU A 75 -12.03 -36.49 -10.37
C GLU A 75 -13.34 -35.79 -9.97
N ASP A 76 -13.33 -35.08 -8.83
CA ASP A 76 -14.44 -34.29 -8.31
C ASP A 76 -14.58 -32.88 -9.01
N GLY A 77 -13.71 -32.61 -9.97
CA GLY A 77 -13.66 -31.33 -10.68
C GLY A 77 -12.99 -30.18 -9.87
N VAL A 78 -12.33 -30.52 -8.75
CA VAL A 78 -11.50 -29.59 -7.99
C VAL A 78 -10.10 -29.57 -8.57
N TRP A 79 -9.61 -28.39 -8.88
CA TRP A 79 -8.23 -28.17 -9.30
C TRP A 79 -7.38 -27.81 -8.09
N SER A 80 -6.17 -28.34 -8.00
CA SER A 80 -5.28 -28.08 -6.87
C SER A 80 -3.80 -28.03 -7.25
N VAL A 81 -3.03 -27.27 -6.46
CA VAL A 81 -1.56 -27.26 -6.48
C VAL A 81 -1.05 -26.91 -5.09
N THR A 82 0.06 -27.51 -4.70
CA THR A 82 0.79 -27.16 -3.47
C THR A 82 2.12 -26.50 -3.85
N THR A 83 2.44 -25.39 -3.20
CA THR A 83 3.70 -24.67 -3.42
C THR A 83 4.90 -25.41 -2.83
N ALA A 84 6.10 -24.99 -3.18
CA ALA A 84 7.26 -25.20 -2.32
C ALA A 84 7.07 -24.47 -0.97
N VAL A 85 7.97 -24.73 -0.01
CA VAL A 85 7.99 -24.01 1.27
C VAL A 85 8.17 -22.50 1.02
N LEU A 86 7.26 -21.70 1.55
CA LEU A 86 7.30 -20.23 1.43
C LEU A 86 7.86 -19.59 2.70
N SER A 87 8.59 -18.49 2.54
CA SER A 87 9.07 -17.69 3.67
C SER A 87 7.93 -16.97 4.39
N PRO A 88 8.10 -16.61 5.67
CA PRO A 88 7.14 -15.75 6.37
C PRO A 88 6.98 -14.40 5.69
N GLU A 89 5.76 -14.12 5.14
CA GLU A 89 5.42 -12.89 4.41
C GLU A 89 3.91 -12.80 4.15
N LEU A 90 3.43 -11.61 3.78
CA LEU A 90 2.10 -11.37 3.20
C LEU A 90 2.18 -11.51 1.68
N TYR A 91 1.49 -12.50 1.16
CA TYR A 91 1.45 -12.84 -0.26
C TYR A 91 0.14 -12.41 -0.90
N ARG A 92 0.20 -11.94 -2.16
CA ARG A 92 -0.96 -11.77 -3.02
C ARG A 92 -1.01 -12.88 -4.06
N TYR A 93 -2.23 -13.26 -4.47
CA TYR A 93 -2.45 -14.24 -5.53
C TYR A 93 -3.79 -14.06 -6.22
N PHE A 94 -3.95 -14.71 -7.36
CA PHE A 94 -5.19 -14.81 -8.12
C PHE A 94 -5.18 -16.10 -8.94
N PHE A 95 -6.36 -16.57 -9.33
CA PHE A 95 -6.48 -17.66 -10.30
C PHE A 95 -6.61 -17.14 -11.73
N THR A 96 -6.17 -17.97 -12.69
CA THR A 96 -6.51 -17.83 -14.10
C THR A 96 -7.18 -19.12 -14.56
N ILE A 97 -8.46 -19.04 -14.94
CA ILE A 97 -9.29 -20.17 -15.37
C ILE A 97 -9.63 -19.97 -16.84
N ASP A 98 -9.16 -20.85 -17.73
CA ASP A 98 -9.32 -20.75 -19.17
C ASP A 98 -8.99 -19.34 -19.73
N GLY A 99 -7.91 -18.74 -19.24
CA GLY A 99 -7.45 -17.40 -19.62
C GLY A 99 -8.13 -16.24 -18.87
N VAL A 100 -9.16 -16.48 -18.07
CA VAL A 100 -9.86 -15.44 -17.30
C VAL A 100 -9.23 -15.31 -15.91
N ARG A 101 -8.69 -14.13 -15.59
CA ARG A 101 -8.23 -13.81 -14.23
C ARG A 101 -9.42 -13.65 -13.29
N THR A 102 -9.37 -14.32 -12.14
CA THR A 102 -10.41 -14.27 -11.11
C THR A 102 -9.81 -14.32 -9.70
N VAL A 103 -10.56 -13.82 -8.74
CA VAL A 103 -10.23 -14.01 -7.31
C VAL A 103 -10.60 -15.43 -6.87
N ASP A 104 -9.99 -15.89 -5.78
CA ASP A 104 -10.34 -17.16 -5.14
C ASP A 104 -11.68 -17.02 -4.40
N PRO A 105 -12.72 -17.74 -4.80
CA PRO A 105 -14.01 -17.70 -4.11
C PRO A 105 -13.96 -18.32 -2.71
N GLY A 106 -12.92 -19.09 -2.39
CA GLY A 106 -12.70 -19.68 -1.07
C GLY A 106 -12.04 -18.72 -0.07
N ASN A 107 -11.58 -17.54 -0.53
CA ASN A 107 -10.87 -16.55 0.29
C ASN A 107 -11.49 -15.17 0.18
N ALA A 108 -12.09 -14.69 1.27
CA ALA A 108 -12.70 -13.36 1.33
C ALA A 108 -11.69 -12.20 1.50
N PHE A 109 -10.42 -12.48 1.78
CA PHE A 109 -9.41 -11.44 1.98
C PHE A 109 -8.83 -11.00 0.65
N VAL A 110 -9.14 -9.77 0.26
CA VAL A 110 -8.72 -9.17 -1.02
C VAL A 110 -8.11 -7.80 -0.81
N ILE A 111 -7.21 -7.44 -1.73
CA ILE A 111 -6.66 -6.08 -1.86
C ILE A 111 -6.84 -5.59 -3.29
N ARG A 112 -7.00 -4.26 -3.43
CA ARG A 112 -6.95 -3.59 -4.72
C ARG A 112 -5.55 -3.00 -4.92
N ASP A 113 -4.99 -3.22 -6.10
CA ASP A 113 -3.77 -2.56 -6.56
C ASP A 113 -4.05 -1.99 -7.95
N VAL A 114 -4.03 -0.66 -8.06
CA VAL A 114 -4.52 0.10 -9.22
C VAL A 114 -5.94 -0.33 -9.61
N ALA A 115 -6.11 -1.01 -10.74
CA ALA A 115 -7.40 -1.49 -11.27
C ALA A 115 -7.59 -3.01 -11.11
N SER A 116 -6.68 -3.69 -10.41
CA SER A 116 -6.75 -5.13 -10.21
C SER A 116 -7.04 -5.48 -8.76
N VAL A 117 -7.74 -6.59 -8.56
CA VAL A 117 -8.01 -7.19 -7.25
C VAL A 117 -7.26 -8.51 -7.15
N SER A 118 -6.64 -8.76 -6.02
CA SER A 118 -5.97 -10.02 -5.70
C SER A 118 -6.37 -10.49 -4.32
N ASN A 119 -6.42 -11.79 -4.11
CA ASN A 119 -6.50 -12.35 -2.77
C ASN A 119 -5.17 -12.23 -2.04
N ILE A 120 -5.22 -12.29 -0.72
CA ILE A 120 -4.03 -12.32 0.13
C ILE A 120 -4.08 -13.45 1.13
N PHE A 121 -2.90 -13.90 1.55
CA PHE A 121 -2.70 -14.76 2.70
C PHE A 121 -1.39 -14.40 3.39
N LEU A 122 -1.27 -14.73 4.67
CA LEU A 122 -0.13 -14.41 5.50
C LEU A 122 0.49 -15.68 6.09
N ILE A 123 1.77 -15.89 5.82
CA ILE A 123 2.59 -16.87 6.53
C ILE A 123 3.30 -16.15 7.67
N GLY A 124 3.02 -16.56 8.90
CA GLY A 124 3.59 -15.95 10.08
C GLY A 124 5.03 -16.41 10.35
N GLY A 125 5.70 -15.64 11.22
CA GLY A 125 7.07 -15.86 11.62
C GLY A 125 7.96 -14.65 11.33
N GLY A 126 9.02 -14.49 12.11
CA GLY A 126 10.00 -13.43 11.89
C GLY A 126 9.37 -12.05 11.76
N GLN A 127 9.74 -11.32 10.71
CA GLN A 127 9.23 -9.97 10.45
C GLN A 127 7.75 -9.94 10.05
N ALA A 128 7.23 -11.01 9.43
CA ALA A 128 5.83 -11.09 9.04
C ALA A 128 4.87 -11.12 10.24
N ASP A 129 5.36 -11.41 11.45
CA ASP A 129 4.55 -11.27 12.67
C ASP A 129 4.17 -9.82 12.97
N LEU A 130 4.89 -8.84 12.43
CA LEU A 130 4.52 -7.43 12.50
C LEU A 130 3.33 -7.08 11.59
N TYR A 131 3.02 -7.89 10.59
CA TYR A 131 1.91 -7.66 9.66
C TYR A 131 0.58 -8.21 10.17
N LYS A 132 0.59 -8.94 11.30
CA LYS A 132 -0.60 -9.51 11.95
C LYS A 132 -1.27 -8.50 12.87
N VAL A 133 -2.57 -8.65 13.02
CA VAL A 133 -3.28 -8.08 14.17
C VAL A 133 -2.92 -8.91 15.39
N ASN A 134 -2.06 -8.37 16.25
CA ASN A 134 -1.63 -9.01 17.50
C ASN A 134 -2.45 -8.49 18.69
N LYS A 135 -2.39 -9.17 19.85
CA LYS A 135 -3.06 -8.72 21.08
C LYS A 135 -2.27 -7.59 21.74
N VAL A 136 -2.31 -6.41 21.15
CA VAL A 136 -1.66 -5.18 21.62
C VAL A 136 -2.68 -4.04 21.65
N SER A 137 -2.33 -2.91 22.24
CA SER A 137 -3.15 -1.71 22.11
C SER A 137 -3.10 -1.19 20.69
N HIS A 138 -4.27 -0.89 20.10
CA HIS A 138 -4.41 -0.46 18.72
C HIS A 138 -4.56 1.05 18.61
N GLY A 139 -3.96 1.60 17.56
CA GLY A 139 -4.19 2.98 17.13
C GLY A 139 -5.52 3.14 16.39
N THR A 140 -5.83 4.38 16.05
CA THR A 140 -7.04 4.73 15.30
C THR A 140 -6.68 5.11 13.86
N LEU A 141 -7.43 4.56 12.90
CA LEU A 141 -7.35 4.94 11.50
C LEU A 141 -8.54 5.82 11.14
N SER A 142 -8.30 6.97 10.53
CA SER A 142 -9.36 7.89 10.10
C SER A 142 -9.14 8.38 8.67
N PHE A 143 -10.22 8.45 7.90
CA PHE A 143 -10.26 9.10 6.58
C PHE A 143 -10.70 10.55 6.79
N ARG A 144 -9.92 11.49 6.29
CA ARG A 144 -10.14 12.92 6.51
C ARG A 144 -10.16 13.67 5.19
N TRP A 145 -11.19 14.47 5.04
CA TRP A 145 -11.28 15.43 3.96
C TRP A 145 -10.63 16.74 4.38
N TYR A 146 -9.88 17.34 3.49
CA TYR A 146 -9.24 18.65 3.70
C TYR A 146 -9.36 19.51 2.45
N ASN A 147 -9.46 20.79 2.66
CA ASN A 147 -9.36 21.76 1.57
C ASN A 147 -7.89 21.91 1.19
N SER A 148 -7.57 21.77 -0.09
CA SER A 148 -6.26 22.04 -0.65
C SER A 148 -6.35 23.30 -1.55
N PRO A 149 -6.18 24.51 -0.98
CA PRO A 149 -6.35 25.73 -1.74
C PRO A 149 -5.35 25.89 -2.88
N ARG A 150 -4.11 25.39 -2.71
CA ARG A 150 -3.09 25.37 -3.77
C ARG A 150 -3.47 24.44 -4.94
N ASN A 151 -4.34 23.46 -4.69
CA ASN A 151 -4.90 22.57 -5.72
C ASN A 151 -6.34 22.92 -6.11
N SER A 152 -6.95 23.92 -5.47
CA SER A 152 -8.35 24.34 -5.69
C SER A 152 -9.37 23.19 -5.59
N MET A 153 -9.13 22.25 -4.68
CA MET A 153 -9.92 21.02 -4.56
C MET A 153 -9.99 20.55 -3.09
N ASN A 154 -11.12 19.97 -2.72
CA ASN A 154 -11.19 19.15 -1.51
C ASN A 154 -10.57 17.79 -1.79
N ARG A 155 -9.70 17.33 -0.90
CA ARG A 155 -8.99 16.07 -1.07
C ARG A 155 -9.07 15.20 0.19
N ARG A 156 -8.98 13.91 0.01
CA ARG A 156 -8.95 12.94 1.12
C ARG A 156 -7.52 12.50 1.42
N LEU A 157 -7.26 12.27 2.69
CA LEU A 157 -6.06 11.62 3.19
C LEU A 157 -6.43 10.65 4.32
N THR A 158 -5.53 9.77 4.66
CA THR A 158 -5.72 8.82 5.76
C THR A 158 -4.74 9.15 6.88
N VAL A 159 -5.22 9.11 8.11
CA VAL A 159 -4.42 9.40 9.31
C VAL A 159 -4.50 8.22 10.28
N TYR A 160 -3.35 7.69 10.64
CA TYR A 160 -3.19 6.80 11.79
C TYR A 160 -2.74 7.64 13.00
N THR A 161 -3.43 7.47 14.13
CA THR A 161 -3.03 8.00 15.43
C THR A 161 -2.68 6.84 16.37
N PRO A 162 -1.59 6.91 17.17
CA PRO A 162 -1.16 5.79 17.99
C PRO A 162 -2.13 5.52 19.13
N ALA A 163 -2.10 4.30 19.67
CA ALA A 163 -2.92 3.91 20.81
C ALA A 163 -2.80 4.92 21.97
N GLY A 164 -3.94 5.31 22.55
CA GLY A 164 -4.03 6.29 23.62
C GLY A 164 -3.96 7.75 23.17
N TYR A 165 -3.94 8.01 21.85
CA TYR A 165 -3.98 9.38 21.33
C TYR A 165 -5.22 10.13 21.82
N GLU A 166 -6.41 9.56 21.71
CA GLU A 166 -7.68 10.21 22.04
C GLU A 166 -7.79 10.58 23.54
N SER A 167 -7.19 9.79 24.41
CA SER A 167 -7.21 9.98 25.88
C SER A 167 -5.99 10.79 26.42
N SER A 168 -5.16 11.34 25.52
CA SER A 168 -3.93 12.04 25.89
C SER A 168 -3.91 13.46 25.35
N ASN A 169 -3.33 14.40 26.10
CA ASN A 169 -3.03 15.76 25.63
C ASN A 169 -1.60 15.90 25.06
N LYS A 170 -0.86 14.80 24.94
CA LYS A 170 0.52 14.82 24.41
C LYS A 170 0.53 15.26 22.93
N LYS A 171 1.61 15.91 22.55
CA LYS A 171 1.93 16.17 21.14
C LYS A 171 2.76 15.01 20.59
N TYR A 172 2.53 14.68 19.35
CA TYR A 172 3.17 13.55 18.67
C TYR A 172 3.94 14.02 17.45
N PRO A 173 5.08 13.41 17.12
CA PRO A 173 5.73 13.62 15.85
C PRO A 173 4.91 13.01 14.71
N VAL A 174 5.18 13.44 13.48
CA VAL A 174 4.40 13.07 12.29
C VAL A 174 5.30 12.45 11.24
N LEU A 175 4.93 11.27 10.76
CA LEU A 175 5.46 10.65 9.54
C LEU A 175 4.46 10.86 8.40
N TYR A 176 4.87 11.56 7.34
CA TYR A 176 4.15 11.62 6.07
C TYR A 176 4.65 10.47 5.19
N LEU A 177 3.75 9.56 4.79
CA LEU A 177 4.10 8.32 4.09
C LEU A 177 3.39 8.23 2.74
N LEU A 178 4.18 8.29 1.66
CA LEU A 178 3.71 8.47 0.29
C LEU A 178 3.69 7.16 -0.48
N HIS A 179 2.61 6.92 -1.24
CA HIS A 179 2.43 5.73 -2.08
C HIS A 179 3.13 5.85 -3.44
N GLY A 180 3.24 4.74 -4.16
CA GLY A 180 3.76 4.68 -5.53
C GLY A 180 2.71 4.97 -6.60
N ILE A 181 3.15 4.96 -7.86
CA ILE A 181 2.28 5.21 -9.02
C ILE A 181 1.10 4.22 -9.03
N GLY A 182 -0.09 4.72 -9.39
CA GLY A 182 -1.33 3.93 -9.40
C GLY A 182 -1.93 3.66 -8.02
N GLY A 183 -1.21 3.98 -6.92
CA GLY A 183 -1.74 3.92 -5.56
C GLY A 183 -2.58 5.15 -5.20
N ASP A 184 -3.01 5.19 -3.96
CA ASP A 184 -3.77 6.27 -3.36
C ASP A 184 -3.56 6.29 -1.83
N GLU A 185 -4.32 7.09 -1.10
CA GLU A 185 -4.20 7.26 0.35
C GLU A 185 -4.52 5.99 1.17
N GLU A 186 -4.98 4.91 0.52
CA GLU A 186 -5.28 3.62 1.17
C GLU A 186 -4.21 2.55 0.91
N ALA A 187 -3.27 2.79 0.00
CA ALA A 187 -2.30 1.79 -0.45
C ALA A 187 -1.42 1.24 0.69
N TRP A 188 -0.93 2.12 1.58
CA TRP A 188 -0.14 1.70 2.72
C TRP A 188 -0.93 0.95 3.79
N ILE A 189 -2.24 1.16 3.86
CA ILE A 189 -3.13 0.42 4.78
C ILE A 189 -3.31 -1.01 4.27
N SER A 190 -3.75 -1.15 3.03
CA SER A 190 -4.14 -2.44 2.45
C SER A 190 -2.93 -3.31 2.12
N SER A 191 -2.01 -2.80 1.31
CA SER A 191 -0.82 -3.55 0.84
C SER A 191 0.36 -3.42 1.79
N GLY A 192 0.51 -2.27 2.46
CA GLY A 192 1.62 -1.96 3.37
C GLY A 192 1.45 -2.48 4.78
N ARG A 193 0.22 -2.82 5.22
CA ARG A 193 -0.08 -3.25 6.60
C ARG A 193 0.38 -2.23 7.65
N LEU A 194 0.29 -0.94 7.30
CA LEU A 194 0.81 0.14 8.15
C LEU A 194 0.27 0.08 9.59
N VAL A 195 -1.04 -0.10 9.76
CA VAL A 195 -1.69 -0.06 11.08
C VAL A 195 -1.11 -1.15 11.97
N GLU A 196 -1.05 -2.38 11.46
CA GLU A 196 -0.52 -3.52 12.19
C GLU A 196 0.97 -3.36 12.52
N ILE A 197 1.75 -2.89 11.54
CA ILE A 197 3.19 -2.63 11.74
C ILE A 197 3.41 -1.58 12.83
N MET A 198 2.69 -0.46 12.79
CA MET A 198 2.83 0.60 13.78
C MET A 198 2.39 0.16 15.17
N ASP A 199 1.23 -0.48 15.30
CA ASP A 199 0.74 -0.99 16.57
C ASP A 199 1.74 -1.96 17.21
N ASN A 200 2.25 -2.90 16.42
CA ASN A 200 3.19 -3.90 16.88
C ASN A 200 4.56 -3.29 17.28
N LEU A 201 5.10 -2.39 16.46
CA LEU A 201 6.39 -1.75 16.75
C LEU A 201 6.30 -0.82 17.98
N ILE A 202 5.20 -0.08 18.14
CA ILE A 202 4.98 0.77 19.32
C ILE A 202 4.80 -0.08 20.58
N ALA A 203 4.02 -1.15 20.52
CA ALA A 203 3.83 -2.07 21.64
C ALA A 203 5.13 -2.76 22.08
N GLN A 204 6.01 -3.08 21.11
CA GLN A 204 7.36 -3.62 21.37
C GLN A 204 8.36 -2.54 21.80
N ARG A 205 7.95 -1.28 21.90
CA ARG A 205 8.84 -0.12 22.21
C ARG A 205 9.99 0.05 21.21
N LYS A 206 9.82 -0.45 20.00
CA LYS A 206 10.78 -0.31 18.91
C LYS A 206 10.60 0.99 18.12
N ALA A 207 9.37 1.48 18.01
CA ALA A 207 9.07 2.76 17.39
C ALA A 207 8.49 3.75 18.40
N THR A 208 8.85 5.03 18.28
CA THR A 208 8.23 6.13 19.00
C THR A 208 6.75 6.24 18.57
N PRO A 209 5.79 6.38 19.51
CA PRO A 209 4.41 6.68 19.13
C PRO A 209 4.34 7.96 18.28
N MET A 210 3.77 7.84 17.08
CA MET A 210 3.71 8.93 16.09
C MET A 210 2.39 8.91 15.33
N ILE A 211 2.00 10.04 14.78
CA ILE A 211 0.94 10.16 13.79
C ILE A 211 1.53 9.75 12.44
N VAL A 212 0.81 8.97 11.64
CA VAL A 212 1.19 8.68 10.25
C VAL A 212 0.13 9.20 9.31
N VAL A 213 0.54 9.99 8.33
CA VAL A 213 -0.32 10.64 7.34
C VAL A 213 -0.05 10.04 5.98
N MET A 214 -1.05 9.44 5.37
CA MET A 214 -0.99 8.87 4.03
C MET A 214 -1.83 9.74 3.10
N THR A 215 -1.19 10.32 2.09
CA THR A 215 -1.83 11.23 1.14
C THR A 215 -2.11 10.53 -0.17
N ASN A 216 -3.04 11.07 -0.96
CA ASN A 216 -3.16 10.72 -2.36
C ASN A 216 -2.18 11.58 -3.18
N GLY A 217 -1.18 10.97 -3.80
CA GLY A 217 -0.19 11.64 -4.66
C GLY A 217 -0.75 12.07 -6.02
N ASN A 218 -1.96 11.62 -6.38
CA ASN A 218 -2.60 11.96 -7.65
C ASN A 218 -3.41 13.24 -7.48
N VAL A 219 -2.83 14.39 -7.79
CA VAL A 219 -3.45 15.71 -7.54
C VAL A 219 -4.72 15.98 -8.34
N SER A 220 -4.99 15.23 -9.39
CA SER A 220 -6.22 15.30 -10.17
C SER A 220 -7.38 14.51 -9.57
N GLN A 221 -7.15 13.80 -8.45
CA GLN A 221 -8.18 13.04 -7.72
C GLN A 221 -8.50 13.66 -6.37
N GLU A 222 -9.78 13.64 -5.99
CA GLU A 222 -10.22 14.00 -4.64
C GLU A 222 -9.85 12.93 -3.60
N ALA A 223 -10.02 11.66 -3.98
CA ALA A 223 -9.85 10.49 -3.09
C ALA A 223 -9.52 9.24 -3.90
N ALA A 224 -9.23 8.15 -3.21
CA ALA A 224 -9.10 6.82 -3.79
C ALA A 224 -10.31 6.48 -4.69
N PRO A 225 -10.15 5.70 -5.76
CA PRO A 225 -11.23 5.34 -6.69
C PRO A 225 -12.46 4.80 -5.97
N GLY A 226 -13.63 5.33 -6.32
CA GLY A 226 -14.91 5.01 -5.70
C GLY A 226 -15.23 5.78 -4.42
N ASN A 227 -14.32 6.63 -3.92
CA ASN A 227 -14.48 7.39 -2.69
C ASN A 227 -14.56 8.92 -2.91
N GLY A 228 -14.39 9.40 -4.14
CA GLY A 228 -14.55 10.81 -4.54
C GLY A 228 -15.82 11.04 -5.36
N SER A 229 -16.05 12.30 -5.75
CA SER A 229 -17.21 12.71 -6.55
C SER A 229 -17.23 12.10 -7.95
N ASP A 230 -16.09 11.63 -8.44
CA ASP A 230 -15.96 10.89 -9.71
C ASP A 230 -16.67 9.52 -9.72
N GLY A 231 -17.08 9.00 -8.56
CA GLY A 231 -17.77 7.73 -8.42
C GLY A 231 -16.89 6.52 -8.76
N PHE A 232 -17.50 5.48 -9.34
CA PHE A 232 -16.84 4.19 -9.61
C PHE A 232 -16.13 4.15 -10.99
N LYS A 233 -15.40 5.20 -11.34
CA LYS A 233 -14.57 5.17 -12.54
C LYS A 233 -13.46 4.14 -12.40
N LYS A 234 -13.11 3.50 -13.52
CA LYS A 234 -12.00 2.55 -13.56
C LYS A 234 -10.69 3.26 -13.15
N PRO A 235 -9.95 2.73 -12.16
CA PRO A 235 -8.66 3.29 -11.79
C PRO A 235 -7.66 3.24 -12.94
N GLU A 236 -6.84 4.30 -13.05
CA GLU A 236 -5.78 4.42 -14.04
C GLU A 236 -4.41 4.33 -13.36
N PHE A 237 -3.44 3.78 -14.09
CA PHE A 237 -2.08 3.62 -13.57
C PHE A 237 -1.38 4.97 -13.41
N MET A 238 -1.56 5.90 -14.34
CA MET A 238 -1.00 7.25 -14.28
C MET A 238 -2.07 8.28 -14.61
N LEU A 239 -2.23 9.24 -13.73
CA LEU A 239 -3.17 10.33 -13.86
C LEU A 239 -2.45 11.64 -14.27
N PRO A 240 -3.17 12.63 -14.82
CA PRO A 240 -2.60 13.93 -15.12
C PRO A 240 -1.96 14.60 -13.88
N HIS A 241 -0.90 15.32 -14.10
CA HIS A 241 -0.20 16.11 -13.06
C HIS A 241 0.42 15.29 -11.92
N THR A 242 0.60 13.99 -12.11
CA THR A 242 1.13 13.09 -11.06
C THR A 242 2.62 13.36 -10.76
N MET A 243 3.42 13.70 -11.79
CA MET A 243 4.88 13.91 -11.64
C MET A 243 5.34 15.17 -12.42
N ASP A 244 4.66 16.29 -12.25
CA ASP A 244 4.97 17.55 -12.91
C ASP A 244 5.27 18.71 -11.94
N GLY A 245 5.39 18.44 -10.65
CA GLY A 245 5.66 19.40 -9.59
C GLY A 245 4.43 19.84 -8.82
N LYS A 246 3.24 19.57 -9.34
CA LYS A 246 1.99 20.05 -8.72
C LYS A 246 1.74 19.43 -7.35
N PHE A 247 2.04 18.14 -7.17
CA PHE A 247 1.88 17.50 -5.87
C PHE A 247 2.81 18.08 -4.82
N GLU A 248 4.08 18.29 -5.18
CA GLU A 248 5.08 18.84 -4.28
C GLU A 248 4.73 20.30 -3.87
N GLU A 249 4.25 21.12 -4.81
CA GLU A 249 3.80 22.50 -4.54
C GLU A 249 2.63 22.57 -3.56
N THR A 250 1.70 21.61 -3.65
CA THR A 250 0.50 21.55 -2.83
C THR A 250 0.71 20.86 -1.47
N PHE A 251 1.87 20.26 -1.23
CA PHE A 251 2.11 19.45 -0.03
C PHE A 251 2.02 20.25 1.27
N MET A 252 2.27 21.55 1.22
CA MET A 252 2.12 22.41 2.40
C MET A 252 0.68 22.49 2.91
N ASP A 253 -0.33 22.32 2.04
CA ASP A 253 -1.74 22.25 2.46
C ASP A 253 -1.99 21.04 3.38
N VAL A 254 -1.29 19.92 3.14
CA VAL A 254 -1.35 18.71 3.99
C VAL A 254 -0.75 19.01 5.37
N ILE A 255 0.45 19.61 5.40
CA ILE A 255 1.11 19.94 6.67
C ILE A 255 0.24 20.92 7.48
N ASP A 256 -0.25 21.98 6.86
CA ASP A 256 -1.09 22.98 7.51
C ASP A 256 -2.37 22.34 8.08
N PHE A 257 -3.03 21.47 7.31
CA PHE A 257 -4.21 20.73 7.77
C PHE A 257 -3.90 19.84 8.98
N ILE A 258 -2.81 19.08 8.94
CA ILE A 258 -2.44 18.16 10.02
C ILE A 258 -2.07 18.91 11.29
N ASP A 259 -1.28 19.97 11.19
CA ASP A 259 -0.86 20.77 12.34
C ASP A 259 -2.03 21.50 13.00
N HIS A 260 -3.06 21.87 12.20
CA HIS A 260 -4.26 22.53 12.73
C HIS A 260 -5.22 21.55 13.42
N ASN A 261 -5.32 20.31 12.93
CA ASN A 261 -6.35 19.37 13.37
C ASN A 261 -5.85 18.29 14.35
N TYR A 262 -4.54 18.13 14.49
CA TYR A 262 -3.94 17.10 15.34
C TYR A 262 -2.91 17.69 16.32
N ARG A 263 -2.69 17.00 17.41
CA ARG A 263 -1.68 17.40 18.41
C ARG A 263 -0.27 17.02 17.93
N THR A 264 0.30 17.84 17.06
CA THR A 264 1.59 17.62 16.44
C THR A 264 2.73 18.33 17.19
N ILE A 265 3.94 17.76 17.08
CA ILE A 265 5.20 18.48 17.32
C ILE A 265 5.50 19.21 15.99
N ASN A 266 4.96 20.43 15.84
CA ASN A 266 4.90 21.18 14.61
C ASN A 266 6.20 21.91 14.22
N ASN A 267 7.34 21.27 14.43
CA ASN A 267 8.65 21.76 14.01
C ASN A 267 9.40 20.72 13.18
N LYS A 268 10.52 21.09 12.59
CA LYS A 268 11.37 20.24 11.76
C LYS A 268 11.73 18.92 12.45
N ALA A 269 12.12 18.96 13.71
CA ALA A 269 12.54 17.78 14.48
C ALA A 269 11.40 16.77 14.70
N GLY A 270 10.16 17.25 14.70
CA GLY A 270 8.94 16.44 14.85
C GLY A 270 8.36 15.94 13.53
N ARG A 271 9.02 16.11 12.38
CA ARG A 271 8.48 15.67 11.08
C ARG A 271 9.44 14.77 10.32
N ALA A 272 8.88 13.68 9.82
CA ALA A 272 9.50 12.75 8.87
C ALA A 272 8.66 12.70 7.59
N ILE A 273 9.31 12.47 6.47
CA ILE A 273 8.66 12.17 5.19
C ILE A 273 9.32 10.95 4.56
N ALA A 274 8.52 10.00 4.09
CA ALA A 274 9.03 8.83 3.38
C ALA A 274 8.04 8.40 2.30
N GLY A 275 8.53 7.63 1.32
CA GLY A 275 7.65 7.12 0.29
C GLY A 275 8.31 6.06 -0.58
N LEU A 276 7.45 5.26 -1.23
CA LEU A 276 7.88 4.22 -2.15
C LEU A 276 7.76 4.65 -3.61
N SER A 277 8.70 4.23 -4.47
CA SER A 277 8.63 4.44 -5.92
C SER A 277 8.39 5.92 -6.28
N MET A 278 7.27 6.25 -6.93
CA MET A 278 6.80 7.63 -7.15
C MET A 278 6.74 8.44 -5.85
N GLY A 279 6.24 7.85 -4.75
CA GLY A 279 6.22 8.51 -3.44
C GLY A 279 7.63 8.78 -2.90
N GLY A 280 8.61 7.95 -3.24
CA GLY A 280 10.03 8.20 -2.97
C GLY A 280 10.57 9.37 -3.79
N PHE A 281 10.19 9.47 -5.06
CA PHE A 281 10.46 10.63 -5.91
C PHE A 281 9.88 11.91 -5.30
N HIS A 282 8.60 11.93 -4.97
CA HIS A 282 7.96 13.07 -4.30
C HIS A 282 8.64 13.42 -2.98
N THR A 283 9.00 12.41 -2.18
CA THR A 283 9.72 12.59 -0.91
C THR A 283 11.04 13.34 -1.10
N ALA A 284 11.84 12.95 -2.09
CA ALA A 284 13.10 13.63 -2.38
C ALA A 284 12.87 15.10 -2.73
N TYR A 285 11.96 15.37 -3.67
CA TYR A 285 11.72 16.75 -4.13
C TYR A 285 11.00 17.62 -3.11
N ILE A 286 10.03 17.10 -2.35
CA ILE A 286 9.40 17.84 -1.25
C ILE A 286 10.46 18.21 -0.20
N SER A 287 11.27 17.24 0.23
CA SER A 287 12.24 17.50 1.30
C SER A 287 13.34 18.47 0.92
N MET A 288 13.80 18.47 -0.34
CA MET A 288 14.82 19.43 -0.80
C MET A 288 14.27 20.83 -1.11
N ASN A 289 13.00 20.94 -1.53
CA ASN A 289 12.34 22.23 -1.76
C ASN A 289 11.89 22.90 -0.45
N TYR A 290 11.60 22.10 0.59
CA TYR A 290 11.19 22.59 1.93
C TYR A 290 12.13 22.06 3.02
N PRO A 291 13.43 22.42 3.00
CA PRO A 291 14.46 21.82 3.85
C PRO A 291 14.32 22.17 5.33
N ASP A 292 13.49 23.16 5.67
CA ASP A 292 13.14 23.57 7.04
C ASP A 292 12.00 22.73 7.65
N LYS A 293 11.35 21.86 6.88
CA LYS A 293 10.16 21.12 7.33
C LYS A 293 10.45 19.74 7.90
N PHE A 294 11.43 19.03 7.40
CA PHE A 294 11.66 17.62 7.73
C PHE A 294 13.07 17.36 8.23
N ALA A 295 13.19 16.67 9.37
CA ALA A 295 14.48 16.21 9.91
C ALA A 295 14.81 14.78 9.48
N TYR A 296 13.83 14.00 9.04
CA TYR A 296 13.97 12.61 8.64
C TYR A 296 13.37 12.42 7.24
N VAL A 297 14.14 11.77 6.37
CA VAL A 297 13.76 11.49 4.97
C VAL A 297 13.98 10.02 4.68
N GLY A 298 12.99 9.34 4.11
CA GLY A 298 13.06 7.92 3.75
C GLY A 298 12.70 7.68 2.27
N LEU A 299 13.63 7.14 1.49
CA LEU A 299 13.47 6.84 0.07
C LEU A 299 13.39 5.31 -0.11
N PHE A 300 12.22 4.78 -0.45
CA PHE A 300 11.97 3.35 -0.62
C PHE A 300 11.84 3.03 -2.10
N SER A 301 12.84 2.40 -2.72
CA SER A 301 12.89 2.18 -4.17
C SER A 301 12.45 3.42 -4.95
N ALA A 302 13.00 4.59 -4.61
CA ALA A 302 12.55 5.86 -5.14
C ALA A 302 12.75 5.97 -6.66
N ALA A 303 11.73 6.43 -7.38
CA ALA A 303 11.75 6.56 -8.83
C ALA A 303 12.55 7.79 -9.31
N ILE A 304 13.69 8.08 -8.69
CA ILE A 304 14.59 9.16 -9.08
C ILE A 304 15.31 8.76 -10.36
N GLY A 305 15.38 9.69 -11.32
CA GLY A 305 16.00 9.43 -12.64
C GLY A 305 15.09 8.66 -13.61
N VAL A 306 13.98 8.08 -13.17
CA VAL A 306 12.94 7.58 -14.07
C VAL A 306 12.26 8.80 -14.69
N LYS A 307 12.45 8.96 -16.01
CA LYS A 307 11.77 10.02 -16.76
C LYS A 307 10.45 9.45 -17.30
N PRO A 308 9.32 9.62 -16.62
CA PRO A 308 8.04 9.29 -17.20
C PRO A 308 7.70 10.36 -18.22
N GLY A 309 8.18 10.25 -19.45
CA GLY A 309 7.69 10.88 -20.66
C GLY A 309 7.35 12.37 -20.71
N MET A 310 7.56 13.13 -19.62
CA MET A 310 7.17 14.54 -19.51
C MET A 310 8.34 15.39 -19.03
N PRO A 311 8.87 16.27 -19.89
CA PRO A 311 9.72 17.35 -19.42
C PRO A 311 8.85 18.30 -18.60
N SER A 312 8.92 18.22 -17.27
CA SER A 312 8.33 19.24 -16.42
C SER A 312 9.24 20.45 -16.37
N ASN A 313 8.68 21.63 -16.67
CA ASN A 313 9.36 22.92 -16.50
C ASN A 313 9.19 23.47 -15.07
N SER A 314 8.63 22.69 -14.14
CA SER A 314 8.39 23.12 -12.76
C SER A 314 9.69 23.50 -12.06
N GLU A 315 9.66 24.61 -11.34
CA GLU A 315 10.75 25.06 -10.47
C GLU A 315 11.08 24.03 -9.37
N ILE A 316 10.15 23.14 -9.06
CA ILE A 316 10.34 22.03 -8.11
C ILE A 316 11.54 21.17 -8.51
N TYR A 317 11.73 20.92 -9.81
CA TYR A 317 12.72 20.00 -10.35
C TYR A 317 14.00 20.66 -10.88
N LYS A 318 14.08 22.01 -10.79
CA LYS A 318 15.27 22.76 -11.19
C LYS A 318 16.28 22.89 -10.05
N ASP A 319 17.52 23.15 -10.39
CA ASP A 319 18.61 23.46 -9.45
C ASP A 319 18.77 22.45 -8.32
N VAL A 320 18.67 21.16 -8.65
CA VAL A 320 18.68 20.05 -7.67
C VAL A 320 19.93 20.10 -6.79
N ASP A 321 21.11 20.31 -7.35
CA ASP A 321 22.38 20.39 -6.61
C ASP A 321 22.34 21.51 -5.56
N VAL A 322 21.83 22.69 -5.94
CA VAL A 322 21.70 23.84 -5.03
C VAL A 322 20.72 23.54 -3.91
N LYS A 323 19.59 22.90 -4.23
CA LYS A 323 18.58 22.51 -3.24
C LYS A 323 19.07 21.46 -2.26
N LEU A 324 19.80 20.47 -2.75
CA LEU A 324 20.43 19.44 -1.90
C LEU A 324 21.49 20.03 -0.97
N GLU A 325 22.34 20.93 -1.47
CA GLU A 325 23.30 21.65 -0.63
C GLU A 325 22.59 22.49 0.45
N LYS A 326 21.51 23.16 0.11
CA LYS A 326 20.67 23.90 1.07
C LYS A 326 20.05 22.93 2.10
N GLN A 327 19.51 21.80 1.67
CA GLN A 327 18.95 20.78 2.55
C GLN A 327 20.00 20.26 3.55
N LYS A 328 21.23 20.01 3.07
CA LYS A 328 22.35 19.61 3.92
C LYS A 328 22.69 20.71 4.95
N GLN A 329 22.72 21.98 4.57
CA GLN A 329 22.97 23.13 5.47
C GLN A 329 21.91 23.27 6.55
N PHE A 330 20.63 23.01 6.23
CA PHE A 330 19.54 22.98 7.21
C PHE A 330 19.68 21.81 8.22
N GLY A 331 20.51 20.82 7.89
CA GLY A 331 20.77 19.64 8.70
C GLY A 331 19.63 18.61 8.66
N LEU A 332 19.98 17.35 8.61
CA LEU A 332 19.07 16.22 8.69
C LEU A 332 19.49 15.32 9.84
N LYS A 333 18.52 14.74 10.56
CA LYS A 333 18.79 13.70 11.56
C LYS A 333 18.95 12.34 10.91
N LEU A 334 18.22 12.10 9.82
CA LEU A 334 18.30 10.87 9.05
C LEU A 334 17.93 11.13 7.57
N TYR A 335 18.79 10.69 6.67
CA TYR A 335 18.48 10.50 5.26
C TYR A 335 18.68 9.03 4.95
N TRP A 336 17.58 8.29 4.76
CA TRP A 336 17.60 6.85 4.65
C TRP A 336 17.12 6.40 3.28
N ILE A 337 17.86 5.49 2.66
CA ILE A 337 17.59 5.03 1.29
C ILE A 337 17.59 3.51 1.29
N ALA A 338 16.56 2.90 0.71
CA ALA A 338 16.52 1.46 0.55
C ALA A 338 16.03 1.04 -0.83
N ILE A 339 16.60 -0.06 -1.33
CA ILE A 339 16.28 -0.62 -2.64
C ILE A 339 16.51 -2.12 -2.66
N GLY A 340 15.74 -2.84 -3.49
CA GLY A 340 16.00 -4.22 -3.85
C GLY A 340 17.07 -4.31 -4.95
N LYS A 341 18.05 -5.22 -4.81
CA LYS A 341 19.10 -5.42 -5.82
C LYS A 341 18.56 -5.84 -7.20
N ASP A 342 17.36 -6.44 -7.22
CA ASP A 342 16.68 -6.91 -8.43
C ASP A 342 15.65 -5.89 -8.95
N ASP A 343 15.62 -4.69 -8.40
CA ASP A 343 14.74 -3.58 -8.81
C ASP A 343 15.27 -2.89 -10.07
N LYS A 344 15.12 -3.57 -11.21
CA LYS A 344 15.63 -3.08 -12.50
C LYS A 344 14.96 -1.78 -12.97
N LEU A 345 13.81 -1.41 -12.38
CA LEU A 345 13.08 -0.21 -12.78
C LEU A 345 13.78 1.07 -12.33
N VAL A 346 14.18 1.12 -11.06
CA VAL A 346 14.66 2.37 -10.44
C VAL A 346 16.13 2.29 -10.00
N TYR A 347 16.73 1.10 -10.02
CA TYR A 347 18.12 0.90 -9.56
C TYR A 347 19.13 1.80 -10.27
N PRO A 348 19.14 1.92 -11.62
CA PRO A 348 20.11 2.78 -12.30
C PRO A 348 20.01 4.24 -11.88
N GLY A 349 18.81 4.83 -11.91
CA GLY A 349 18.59 6.24 -11.55
C GLY A 349 18.91 6.52 -10.08
N LEU A 350 18.69 5.53 -9.19
CA LEU A 350 19.08 5.70 -7.80
C LEU A 350 20.60 5.70 -7.62
N GLN A 351 21.37 4.90 -8.38
CA GLN A 351 22.82 4.93 -8.31
C GLN A 351 23.39 6.29 -8.72
N ASP A 352 22.84 6.90 -9.78
CA ASP A 352 23.20 8.26 -10.19
C ASP A 352 22.91 9.28 -9.05
N TYR A 353 21.75 9.15 -8.40
CA TYR A 353 21.40 10.01 -7.28
C TYR A 353 22.32 9.83 -6.06
N LEU A 354 22.72 8.60 -5.74
CA LEU A 354 23.70 8.34 -4.69
C LEU A 354 25.07 8.99 -5.02
N ALA A 355 25.48 8.98 -6.28
CA ALA A 355 26.69 9.68 -6.72
C ALA A 355 26.58 11.19 -6.50
N ASP A 356 25.42 11.80 -6.79
CA ASP A 356 25.18 13.21 -6.54
C ASP A 356 25.22 13.54 -5.03
N LEU A 357 24.59 12.73 -4.19
CA LEU A 357 24.64 12.89 -2.73
C LEU A 357 26.09 12.79 -2.20
N ASN A 358 26.87 11.87 -2.70
CA ASN A 358 28.29 11.71 -2.34
C ASN A 358 29.11 12.92 -2.77
N LYS A 359 28.89 13.45 -3.97
CA LYS A 359 29.57 14.65 -4.51
C LYS A 359 29.38 15.85 -3.62
N ILE A 360 28.17 16.07 -3.11
CA ILE A 360 27.86 17.18 -2.19
C ILE A 360 28.18 16.86 -0.73
N GLY A 361 28.57 15.60 -0.40
CA GLY A 361 28.84 15.16 0.96
C GLY A 361 27.62 15.15 1.89
N LEU A 362 26.41 14.91 1.36
CA LEU A 362 25.23 14.67 2.17
C LEU A 362 25.31 13.26 2.75
N LYS A 363 25.26 13.15 4.09
CA LYS A 363 25.30 11.84 4.75
C LYS A 363 23.95 11.15 4.66
N TYR A 364 23.98 9.86 4.30
CA TYR A 364 22.78 9.00 4.25
C TYR A 364 23.11 7.59 4.74
N GLU A 365 22.06 6.88 5.17
CA GLU A 365 22.09 5.44 5.40
C GLU A 365 21.53 4.72 4.18
N TYR A 366 22.18 3.65 3.74
CA TYR A 366 21.79 2.87 2.56
C TYR A 366 21.54 1.42 2.93
N LEU A 367 20.40 0.90 2.54
CA LEU A 367 20.05 -0.51 2.70
C LEU A 367 19.72 -1.13 1.34
N GLU A 368 20.52 -2.10 0.93
CA GLU A 368 20.20 -2.95 -0.21
C GLU A 368 19.69 -4.29 0.28
N THR A 369 18.55 -4.73 -0.26
CA THR A 369 17.93 -6.01 0.09
C THR A 369 17.88 -6.93 -1.12
N ALA A 370 17.62 -8.21 -0.92
CA ALA A 370 17.17 -9.08 -2.00
C ALA A 370 15.80 -8.63 -2.53
N GLY A 371 15.39 -9.11 -3.69
CA GLY A 371 14.11 -8.81 -4.32
C GLY A 371 14.08 -7.51 -5.12
N GLY A 372 12.90 -7.17 -5.62
CA GLY A 372 12.70 -6.09 -6.59
C GLY A 372 11.75 -5.01 -6.10
N HIS A 373 11.02 -4.41 -7.03
CA HIS A 373 10.10 -3.30 -6.81
C HIS A 373 8.74 -3.80 -6.31
N THR A 374 8.65 -4.27 -5.07
CA THR A 374 7.50 -4.99 -4.54
C THR A 374 7.10 -4.57 -3.14
N TRP A 375 5.82 -4.81 -2.79
CA TRP A 375 5.30 -4.57 -1.45
C TRP A 375 6.03 -5.37 -0.36
N ASN A 376 6.57 -6.55 -0.69
CA ASN A 376 7.39 -7.33 0.22
C ASN A 376 8.60 -6.50 0.71
N ASN A 377 9.33 -5.88 -0.23
CA ASN A 377 10.46 -5.00 0.10
C ASN A 377 10.00 -3.75 0.87
N TRP A 378 8.92 -3.11 0.45
CA TRP A 378 8.47 -1.86 1.09
C TRP A 378 7.96 -2.05 2.51
N ARG A 379 7.35 -3.20 2.83
CA ARG A 379 7.04 -3.56 4.23
C ARG A 379 8.30 -3.73 5.06
N VAL A 380 9.33 -4.37 4.51
CA VAL A 380 10.65 -4.47 5.17
C VAL A 380 11.23 -3.09 5.41
N TYR A 381 11.15 -2.18 4.44
CA TYR A 381 11.68 -0.82 4.58
C TYR A 381 10.92 -0.03 5.64
N LEU A 382 9.61 -0.10 5.66
CA LEU A 382 8.80 0.55 6.68
C LEU A 382 9.15 0.05 8.08
N THR A 383 9.26 -1.27 8.29
CA THR A 383 9.60 -1.88 9.58
C THR A 383 11.03 -1.62 10.02
N THR A 384 11.94 -1.28 9.10
CA THR A 384 13.35 -0.93 9.40
C THR A 384 13.53 0.56 9.64
N PHE A 385 12.81 1.40 8.89
CA PHE A 385 12.92 2.85 8.94
C PHE A 385 12.21 3.46 10.17
N THR A 386 10.97 3.05 10.46
CA THR A 386 10.17 3.65 11.54
C THR A 386 10.80 3.54 12.93
N PRO A 387 11.54 2.46 13.30
CA PRO A 387 12.29 2.40 14.56
C PRO A 387 13.41 3.44 14.71
N GLN A 388 13.84 4.07 13.64
CA GLN A 388 14.93 5.07 13.67
C GLN A 388 14.42 6.49 13.86
N LEU A 389 13.11 6.69 13.76
CA LEU A 389 12.50 8.02 13.79
C LEU A 389 12.30 8.55 15.21
N PHE A 390 12.52 9.85 15.38
CA PHE A 390 12.16 10.62 16.58
C PHE A 390 12.80 10.14 17.89
N LYS A 391 14.01 9.61 17.78
CA LYS A 391 14.87 9.24 18.94
C LYS A 391 15.57 10.45 19.51
#